data_84c72fdb1de106d1f753effb6c90a112
#
_entry.id   84c72fdb1de106d1f753effb6c90a112
#
_cell.length_a   1.000
_cell.length_b   1.000
_cell.length_c   1.000
_cell.angle_alpha   90.00
_cell.angle_beta   90.00
_cell.angle_gamma   90.00
#
_symmetry.space_group_name_H-M   'P 1'
#
loop_
_entity.id
_entity.type
_entity.pdbx_description
1 polymer ?
#
loop_
_entity_poly.entity_id
_entity_poly.type
_entity_poly.pdbx_seq_one_letter_code
_entity_poly.pdbx_strand_id
1 'polypeptide(L)'
;VLVDVDLRKSVIKDRHHIKDADKLPDLGYFLSGQSEMEDVIYETQVENAYIVPCMNLLENPSALLEDARFAELLDKLAETYRYVIIDSPPLGSVADAAQIASLCDGAALVVRAGETSRSLIKQSFQQLDQVGCTLLGVILNRAQTTGRAYKKYYGKYGKYYSQYGYGYGTYGKEAAASSDGTPSK
;
A
#
# COMPACT_ATOMS: atom_id res chain seq x y z
N VAL A 1 9.11 -7.70 1.74
CA VAL A 1 8.22 -8.05 0.61
C VAL A 1 6.94 -7.21 0.68
N LEU A 2 6.40 -6.79 -0.49
CA LEU A 2 5.08 -6.20 -0.64
C LEU A 2 4.11 -7.29 -1.13
N VAL A 3 2.96 -7.43 -0.47
CA VAL A 3 1.89 -8.36 -0.88
C VAL A 3 0.68 -7.55 -1.29
N ASP A 4 0.26 -7.66 -2.55
CA ASP A 4 -0.93 -7.01 -3.07
C ASP A 4 -2.16 -7.88 -2.80
N VAL A 5 -2.97 -7.46 -1.85
CA VAL A 5 -4.17 -8.18 -1.40
C VAL A 5 -5.46 -7.48 -1.81
N ASP A 6 -5.40 -6.45 -2.67
CA ASP A 6 -6.60 -5.90 -3.32
C ASP A 6 -7.06 -6.81 -4.46
N LEU A 7 -7.56 -8.00 -4.11
CA LEU A 7 -8.03 -9.04 -5.03
C LEU A 7 -9.24 -8.61 -5.87
N ARG A 8 -9.80 -7.43 -5.61
CA ARG A 8 -10.97 -6.88 -6.29
C ARG A 8 -10.61 -5.81 -7.30
N LYS A 9 -9.55 -5.04 -7.06
CA LYS A 9 -9.18 -3.89 -7.89
C LYS A 9 -7.68 -3.57 -7.82
N SER A 10 -6.84 -4.59 -7.90
CA SER A 10 -5.41 -4.34 -8.01
C SER A 10 -5.09 -3.41 -9.18
N VAL A 11 -4.16 -2.50 -8.96
CA VAL A 11 -3.64 -1.57 -9.97
C VAL A 11 -2.14 -1.77 -10.22
N ILE A 12 -1.54 -2.76 -9.58
CA ILE A 12 -0.08 -2.97 -9.61
C ILE A 12 0.37 -3.34 -11.02
N LYS A 13 -0.30 -4.27 -11.70
CA LYS A 13 0.09 -4.66 -13.06
C LYS A 13 0.07 -3.49 -14.05
N ASP A 14 -0.94 -2.63 -13.94
CA ASP A 14 -1.10 -1.48 -14.84
C ASP A 14 -0.07 -0.39 -14.54
N ARG A 15 0.20 -0.12 -13.26
CA ARG A 15 1.17 0.90 -12.84
C ARG A 15 2.61 0.53 -13.18
N HIS A 16 2.95 -0.73 -13.07
CA HIS A 16 4.31 -1.21 -13.26
C HIS A 16 4.55 -1.79 -14.65
N HIS A 17 3.54 -1.75 -15.54
CA HIS A 17 3.63 -2.25 -16.93
C HIS A 17 4.21 -3.67 -17.00
N ILE A 18 3.74 -4.56 -16.14
CA ILE A 18 4.22 -5.95 -16.06
C ILE A 18 3.86 -6.64 -17.37
N LYS A 19 4.89 -7.01 -18.13
CA LYS A 19 4.71 -7.71 -19.42
C LYS A 19 4.18 -9.11 -19.16
N ASP A 20 3.25 -9.54 -20.02
CA ASP A 20 2.66 -10.89 -19.96
C ASP A 20 2.05 -11.25 -18.59
N ALA A 21 1.59 -10.23 -17.82
CA ALA A 21 1.03 -10.40 -16.48
C ALA A 21 -0.05 -11.49 -16.41
N ASP A 22 -0.87 -11.62 -17.46
CA ASP A 22 -1.97 -12.60 -17.51
C ASP A 22 -1.48 -14.07 -17.66
N LYS A 23 -0.18 -14.26 -17.89
CA LYS A 23 0.45 -15.60 -18.02
C LYS A 23 1.32 -15.98 -16.84
N LEU A 24 1.57 -15.03 -15.94
CA LEU A 24 2.42 -15.24 -14.77
C LEU A 24 1.58 -15.69 -13.58
N PRO A 25 2.07 -16.64 -12.78
CA PRO A 25 1.44 -16.95 -11.49
C PRO A 25 1.35 -15.71 -10.61
N ASP A 26 0.28 -15.61 -9.84
CA ASP A 26 0.05 -14.48 -8.91
C ASP A 26 -0.49 -15.00 -7.56
N LEU A 27 -0.78 -14.08 -6.65
CA LEU A 27 -1.38 -14.42 -5.35
C LEU A 27 -2.65 -15.27 -5.52
N GLY A 28 -3.47 -15.00 -6.53
CA GLY A 28 -4.69 -15.76 -6.81
C GLY A 28 -4.41 -17.21 -7.19
N TYR A 29 -3.39 -17.46 -7.98
CA TYR A 29 -2.95 -18.82 -8.33
C TYR A 29 -2.48 -19.60 -7.11
N PHE A 30 -1.70 -18.96 -6.24
CA PHE A 30 -1.27 -19.59 -4.99
C PHE A 30 -2.45 -19.89 -4.07
N LEU A 31 -3.32 -18.92 -3.81
CA LEU A 31 -4.48 -19.10 -2.92
C LEU A 31 -5.46 -20.16 -3.42
N SER A 32 -5.58 -20.33 -4.75
CA SER A 32 -6.41 -21.39 -5.36
C SER A 32 -5.70 -22.75 -5.47
N GLY A 33 -4.47 -22.87 -4.99
CA GLY A 33 -3.69 -24.12 -5.02
C GLY A 33 -3.15 -24.50 -6.39
N GLN A 34 -3.01 -23.54 -7.30
CA GLN A 34 -2.54 -23.77 -8.67
C GLN A 34 -1.04 -23.49 -8.86
N SER A 35 -0.37 -22.90 -7.86
CA SER A 35 1.06 -22.63 -7.85
C SER A 35 1.63 -22.75 -6.43
N GLU A 36 2.94 -22.92 -6.35
CA GLU A 36 3.69 -22.88 -5.09
C GLU A 36 3.98 -21.41 -4.70
N MET A 37 4.42 -21.19 -3.45
CA MET A 37 4.67 -19.85 -2.93
C MET A 37 5.83 -19.15 -3.67
N GLU A 38 6.87 -19.92 -3.97
CA GLU A 38 8.06 -19.42 -4.66
C GLU A 38 7.78 -18.91 -6.07
N ASP A 39 6.76 -19.47 -6.73
CA ASP A 39 6.38 -19.11 -8.11
C ASP A 39 5.68 -17.74 -8.18
N VAL A 40 5.16 -17.23 -7.06
CA VAL A 40 4.39 -15.98 -7.02
C VAL A 40 5.17 -14.82 -6.39
N ILE A 41 6.41 -15.04 -5.96
CA ILE A 41 7.29 -14.02 -5.40
C ILE A 41 8.23 -13.51 -6.49
N TYR A 42 8.16 -12.22 -6.80
CA TYR A 42 8.97 -11.60 -7.84
C TYR A 42 9.96 -10.61 -7.26
N GLU A 43 11.19 -10.62 -7.79
CA GLU A 43 12.16 -9.57 -7.53
C GLU A 43 11.71 -8.25 -8.19
N THR A 44 12.01 -7.14 -7.54
CA THR A 44 11.79 -5.82 -8.10
C THR A 44 13.12 -5.19 -8.57
N GLN A 45 13.05 -4.04 -9.22
CA GLN A 45 14.25 -3.28 -9.59
C GLN A 45 14.93 -2.62 -8.37
N VAL A 46 14.30 -2.65 -7.21
CA VAL A 46 14.83 -2.12 -5.95
C VAL A 46 15.50 -3.24 -5.20
N GLU A 47 16.75 -3.06 -4.85
CA GLU A 47 17.54 -4.04 -4.11
C GLU A 47 16.84 -4.46 -2.81
N ASN A 48 16.79 -5.76 -2.54
CA ASN A 48 16.11 -6.37 -1.37
C ASN A 48 14.62 -6.08 -1.27
N ALA A 49 13.97 -5.68 -2.37
CA ALA A 49 12.52 -5.50 -2.43
C ALA A 49 11.87 -6.52 -3.36
N TYR A 50 10.90 -7.24 -2.83
CA TYR A 50 10.16 -8.31 -3.50
C TYR A 50 8.68 -7.97 -3.53
N ILE A 51 7.92 -8.59 -4.45
CA ILE A 51 6.48 -8.40 -4.56
C ILE A 51 5.77 -9.73 -4.80
N VAL A 52 4.63 -9.90 -4.14
CA VAL A 52 3.61 -10.91 -4.45
C VAL A 52 2.42 -10.17 -5.03
N PRO A 53 2.29 -10.10 -6.36
CA PRO A 53 1.23 -9.32 -7.00
C PRO A 53 -0.09 -10.07 -7.05
N CYS A 54 -1.21 -9.33 -7.13
CA CYS A 54 -2.48 -9.81 -7.65
C CYS A 54 -2.69 -9.24 -9.04
N MET A 55 -2.63 -10.07 -10.08
CA MET A 55 -2.67 -9.63 -11.46
C MET A 55 -4.03 -9.90 -12.12
N ASN A 56 -4.77 -10.84 -11.58
CA ASN A 56 -6.08 -11.26 -12.09
C ASN A 56 -7.17 -11.06 -11.03
N LEU A 57 -8.34 -10.62 -11.47
CA LEU A 57 -9.49 -10.47 -10.58
C LEU A 57 -10.03 -11.86 -10.21
N LEU A 58 -10.34 -12.07 -8.94
CA LEU A 58 -10.82 -13.34 -8.41
C LEU A 58 -12.33 -13.30 -8.19
N GLU A 59 -13.02 -14.40 -8.43
CA GLU A 59 -14.47 -14.48 -8.31
C GLU A 59 -14.96 -14.49 -6.86
N ASN A 60 -14.19 -14.99 -5.91
CA ASN A 60 -14.59 -15.04 -4.50
C ASN A 60 -13.42 -14.73 -3.55
N PRO A 61 -12.92 -13.47 -3.56
CA PRO A 61 -11.72 -13.09 -2.84
C PRO A 61 -11.83 -13.31 -1.33
N SER A 62 -12.99 -13.06 -0.71
CA SER A 62 -13.15 -13.21 0.73
C SER A 62 -12.92 -14.66 1.19
N ALA A 63 -13.47 -15.65 0.47
CA ALA A 63 -13.27 -17.05 0.81
C ALA A 63 -11.80 -17.49 0.71
N LEU A 64 -11.06 -16.94 -0.26
CA LEU A 64 -9.62 -17.23 -0.42
C LEU A 64 -8.78 -16.61 0.70
N LEU A 65 -9.18 -15.43 1.21
CA LEU A 65 -8.52 -14.79 2.34
C LEU A 65 -8.85 -15.46 3.69
N GLU A 66 -9.98 -16.18 3.76
CA GLU A 66 -10.37 -16.98 4.92
C GLU A 66 -9.69 -18.36 4.95
N ASP A 67 -9.15 -18.80 3.83
CA ASP A 67 -8.44 -20.08 3.74
C ASP A 67 -7.12 -20.04 4.52
N ALA A 68 -6.76 -21.15 5.13
CA ALA A 68 -5.51 -21.31 5.90
C ALA A 68 -4.26 -20.99 5.06
N ARG A 69 -4.30 -21.17 3.74
CA ARG A 69 -3.20 -20.88 2.83
C ARG A 69 -2.75 -19.41 2.88
N PHE A 70 -3.67 -18.48 3.11
CA PHE A 70 -3.31 -17.07 3.23
C PHE A 70 -2.51 -16.79 4.51
N ALA A 71 -2.95 -17.34 5.64
CA ALA A 71 -2.21 -17.23 6.90
C ALA A 71 -0.83 -17.92 6.81
N GLU A 72 -0.77 -19.13 6.24
CA GLU A 72 0.49 -19.86 6.00
C GLU A 72 1.46 -19.08 5.11
N LEU A 73 0.97 -18.38 4.09
CA LEU A 73 1.78 -17.49 3.27
C LEU A 73 2.41 -16.37 4.10
N LEU A 74 1.61 -15.68 4.91
CA LEU A 74 2.09 -14.57 5.74
C LEU A 74 3.13 -15.04 6.76
N ASP A 75 2.92 -16.18 7.40
CA ASP A 75 3.86 -16.77 8.36
C ASP A 75 5.21 -17.06 7.69
N LYS A 76 5.20 -17.74 6.55
CA LYS A 76 6.43 -18.05 5.79
C LYS A 76 7.15 -16.80 5.28
N LEU A 77 6.39 -15.78 4.82
CA LEU A 77 6.97 -14.53 4.41
C LEU A 77 7.61 -13.80 5.62
N ALA A 78 6.99 -13.85 6.79
CA ALA A 78 7.53 -13.25 8.01
C ALA A 78 8.81 -13.94 8.52
N GLU A 79 8.96 -15.24 8.28
CA GLU A 79 10.21 -15.98 8.56
C GLU A 79 11.36 -15.56 7.63
N THR A 80 11.05 -15.19 6.39
CA THR A 80 12.03 -14.93 5.33
C THR A 80 12.39 -13.44 5.21
N TYR A 81 11.41 -12.56 5.34
CA TYR A 81 11.55 -11.13 5.09
C TYR A 81 11.47 -10.32 6.38
N ARG A 82 12.34 -9.32 6.50
CA ARG A 82 12.34 -8.42 7.66
C ARG A 82 11.04 -7.62 7.81
N TYR A 83 10.41 -7.29 6.68
CA TYR A 83 9.14 -6.58 6.62
C TYR A 83 8.23 -7.23 5.59
N VAL A 84 7.00 -7.52 5.99
CA VAL A 84 5.90 -7.93 5.11
C VAL A 84 4.91 -6.78 5.09
N ILE A 85 4.82 -6.09 3.97
CA ILE A 85 3.91 -4.95 3.78
C ILE A 85 2.73 -5.44 2.96
N ILE A 86 1.52 -5.30 3.49
CA ILE A 86 0.30 -5.75 2.83
C ILE A 86 -0.46 -4.53 2.31
N ASP A 87 -0.65 -4.46 0.99
CA ASP A 87 -1.54 -3.48 0.35
C ASP A 87 -2.95 -4.09 0.29
N SER A 88 -3.88 -3.50 1.04
CA SER A 88 -5.21 -4.03 1.26
C SER A 88 -6.29 -3.14 0.62
N PRO A 89 -7.47 -3.70 0.31
CA PRO A 89 -8.62 -2.88 -0.07
C PRO A 89 -9.02 -1.91 1.05
N PRO A 90 -9.78 -0.84 0.75
CA PRO A 90 -10.18 0.15 1.75
C PRO A 90 -11.05 -0.46 2.87
N LEU A 91 -10.69 -0.24 4.14
CA LEU A 91 -11.40 -0.70 5.33
C LEU A 91 -12.90 -0.38 5.30
N GLY A 92 -13.28 0.80 4.81
CA GLY A 92 -14.68 1.21 4.77
C GLY A 92 -15.53 0.55 3.68
N SER A 93 -14.94 -0.26 2.80
CA SER A 93 -15.62 -0.80 1.62
C SER A 93 -15.93 -2.29 1.72
N VAL A 94 -15.09 -3.08 2.39
CA VAL A 94 -15.19 -4.54 2.46
C VAL A 94 -14.68 -5.09 3.79
N ALA A 95 -15.25 -6.23 4.22
CA ALA A 95 -14.82 -6.91 5.45
C ALA A 95 -13.38 -7.48 5.35
N ASP A 96 -12.93 -7.77 4.13
CA ASP A 96 -11.64 -8.40 3.85
C ASP A 96 -10.47 -7.66 4.51
N ALA A 97 -10.48 -6.31 4.48
CA ALA A 97 -9.40 -5.51 5.06
C ALA A 97 -9.28 -5.65 6.59
N ALA A 98 -10.41 -5.82 7.30
CA ALA A 98 -10.39 -6.05 8.74
C ALA A 98 -9.86 -7.46 9.07
N GLN A 99 -10.23 -8.44 8.26
CA GLN A 99 -9.73 -9.80 8.37
C GLN A 99 -8.22 -9.89 8.12
N ILE A 100 -7.73 -9.26 7.04
CA ILE A 100 -6.28 -9.15 6.76
C ILE A 100 -5.58 -8.50 7.95
N ALA A 101 -6.13 -7.41 8.50
CA ALA A 101 -5.55 -6.70 9.63
C ALA A 101 -5.41 -7.56 10.89
N SER A 102 -6.30 -8.54 11.11
CA SER A 102 -6.22 -9.46 12.25
C SER A 102 -5.00 -10.41 12.20
N LEU A 103 -4.40 -10.57 11.02
CA LEU A 103 -3.20 -11.40 10.79
C LEU A 103 -1.90 -10.57 10.81
N CYS A 104 -1.99 -9.26 11.07
CA CYS A 104 -0.85 -8.34 11.02
C CYS A 104 -0.44 -7.86 12.41
N ASP A 105 0.83 -7.56 12.61
CA ASP A 105 1.34 -6.91 13.85
C ASP A 105 0.76 -5.50 14.05
N GLY A 106 0.36 -4.85 12.96
CA GLY A 106 -0.24 -3.53 13.01
C GLY A 106 -0.61 -2.97 11.64
N ALA A 107 -1.37 -1.89 11.65
CA ALA A 107 -1.86 -1.22 10.45
C ALA A 107 -1.49 0.26 10.42
N ALA A 108 -1.13 0.77 9.24
CA ALA A 108 -1.04 2.19 8.95
C ALA A 108 -2.27 2.63 8.13
N LEU A 109 -3.07 3.56 8.64
CA LEU A 109 -4.25 4.04 7.94
C LEU A 109 -3.90 5.17 6.97
N VAL A 110 -4.08 4.94 5.67
CA VAL A 110 -3.88 5.98 4.65
C VAL A 110 -5.16 6.77 4.44
N VAL A 111 -5.10 8.08 4.70
CA VAL A 111 -6.22 9.01 4.65
C VAL A 111 -5.98 10.05 3.55
N ARG A 112 -6.94 10.26 2.67
CA ARG A 112 -6.85 11.27 1.61
C ARG A 112 -7.34 12.63 2.12
N ALA A 113 -6.44 13.62 2.08
CA ALA A 113 -6.73 14.97 2.56
C ALA A 113 -7.89 15.61 1.77
N GLY A 114 -8.85 16.16 2.51
CA GLY A 114 -10.02 16.85 1.91
C GLY A 114 -11.10 15.92 1.34
N GLU A 115 -10.89 14.62 1.27
CA GLU A 115 -11.86 13.66 0.71
C GLU A 115 -12.36 12.64 1.74
N THR A 116 -11.47 12.10 2.57
CA THR A 116 -11.87 11.11 3.58
C THR A 116 -12.61 11.80 4.73
N SER A 117 -13.85 11.41 4.97
CA SER A 117 -14.66 11.98 6.05
C SER A 117 -14.16 11.55 7.43
N ARG A 118 -14.39 12.41 8.44
CA ARG A 118 -14.03 12.07 9.85
C ARG A 118 -14.78 10.87 10.37
N SER A 119 -16.02 10.65 9.93
CA SER A 119 -16.83 9.48 10.31
C SER A 119 -16.21 8.19 9.79
N LEU A 120 -15.74 8.19 8.54
CA LEU A 120 -15.08 7.03 7.94
C LEU A 120 -13.76 6.70 8.65
N ILE A 121 -12.97 7.73 8.99
CA ILE A 121 -11.73 7.53 9.77
C ILE A 121 -12.04 6.90 11.13
N LYS A 122 -13.06 7.42 11.84
CA LYS A 122 -13.48 6.86 13.13
C LYS A 122 -13.97 5.42 13.01
N GLN A 123 -14.75 5.12 11.98
CA GLN A 123 -15.22 3.76 11.70
C GLN A 123 -14.05 2.81 11.41
N SER A 124 -13.06 3.24 10.62
CA SER A 124 -11.85 2.45 10.35
C SER A 124 -11.06 2.14 11.63
N PHE A 125 -10.94 3.10 12.54
CA PHE A 125 -10.31 2.84 13.84
C PHE A 125 -11.08 1.81 14.66
N GLN A 126 -12.41 1.92 14.70
CA GLN A 126 -13.24 0.96 15.41
C GLN A 126 -13.13 -0.45 14.81
N GLN A 127 -13.05 -0.57 13.49
CA GLN A 127 -12.86 -1.87 12.82
C GLN A 127 -11.51 -2.50 13.17
N LEU A 128 -10.42 -1.73 13.16
CA LEU A 128 -9.08 -2.22 13.57
C LEU A 128 -9.06 -2.66 15.03
N ASP A 129 -9.67 -1.87 15.91
CA ASP A 129 -9.77 -2.18 17.35
C ASP A 129 -10.59 -3.47 17.60
N GLN A 130 -11.69 -3.65 16.88
CA GLN A 130 -12.53 -4.86 16.97
C GLN A 130 -11.81 -6.15 16.61
N VAL A 131 -10.85 -6.09 15.67
CA VAL A 131 -10.05 -7.26 15.27
C VAL A 131 -8.72 -7.34 16.03
N GLY A 132 -8.48 -6.46 16.99
CA GLY A 132 -7.27 -6.46 17.82
C GLY A 132 -6.01 -5.98 17.09
N CYS A 133 -6.14 -5.36 15.91
CA CYS A 133 -4.99 -4.88 15.15
C CYS A 133 -4.49 -3.53 15.69
N THR A 134 -3.19 -3.46 16.00
CA THR A 134 -2.56 -2.23 16.49
C THR A 134 -2.50 -1.15 15.41
N LEU A 135 -3.08 0.03 15.65
CA LEU A 135 -2.91 1.16 14.76
C LEU A 135 -1.53 1.79 14.98
N LEU A 136 -0.63 1.64 14.01
CA LEU A 136 0.73 2.21 14.03
C LEU A 136 0.72 3.72 13.79
N GLY A 137 -0.25 4.23 13.02
CA GLY A 137 -0.38 5.64 12.72
C GLY A 137 -1.27 5.93 11.52
N VAL A 138 -1.34 7.23 11.16
CA VAL A 138 -2.14 7.72 10.04
C VAL A 138 -1.24 8.42 9.04
N ILE A 139 -1.34 8.06 7.78
CA ILE A 139 -0.64 8.71 6.66
C ILE A 139 -1.62 9.63 5.94
N LEU A 140 -1.41 10.94 6.01
CA LEU A 140 -2.21 11.92 5.30
C LEU A 140 -1.69 12.06 3.86
N ASN A 141 -2.35 11.40 2.93
CA ASN A 141 -2.01 11.43 1.50
C ASN A 141 -2.67 12.62 0.79
N ARG A 142 -2.08 13.08 -0.31
CA ARG A 142 -2.53 14.23 -1.14
C ARG A 142 -2.75 15.53 -0.34
N ALA A 143 -2.03 15.71 0.75
CA ALA A 143 -2.04 16.98 1.47
C ALA A 143 -1.45 18.09 0.60
N GLN A 144 -2.17 19.23 0.50
CA GLN A 144 -1.63 20.41 -0.19
C GLN A 144 -0.47 20.98 0.61
N THR A 145 0.73 20.88 0.04
CA THR A 145 1.98 21.35 0.68
C THR A 145 2.22 22.85 0.47
N THR A 146 1.34 23.54 -0.27
CA THR A 146 1.45 24.96 -0.60
C THR A 146 0.43 25.77 0.19
N GLY A 147 0.81 26.31 1.35
CA GLY A 147 -0.07 27.17 2.12
C GLY A 147 0.60 27.71 3.39
N ARG A 148 0.08 28.85 3.93
CA ARG A 148 0.57 29.45 5.18
C ARG A 148 0.50 28.47 6.36
N ALA A 149 -0.51 27.61 6.39
CA ALA A 149 -0.69 26.57 7.43
C ALA A 149 0.41 25.51 7.36
N TYR A 150 0.77 25.04 6.17
CA TYR A 150 1.87 24.07 5.95
C TYR A 150 3.22 24.66 6.39
N LYS A 151 3.53 25.90 5.96
CA LYS A 151 4.78 26.58 6.37
C LYS A 151 4.85 26.79 7.89
N LYS A 152 3.71 27.08 8.54
CA LYS A 152 3.66 27.24 10.01
C LYS A 152 3.87 25.92 10.75
N TYR A 153 3.33 24.83 10.26
CA TYR A 153 3.43 23.51 10.89
C TYR A 153 4.79 22.87 10.62
N TYR A 154 5.24 22.82 9.37
CA TYR A 154 6.52 22.22 8.99
C TYR A 154 7.73 23.10 9.27
N GLY A 155 7.59 24.42 9.28
CA GLY A 155 8.69 25.32 9.66
C GLY A 155 9.17 25.11 11.11
N LYS A 156 8.28 24.60 11.98
CA LYS A 156 8.59 24.26 13.37
C LYS A 156 9.20 22.86 13.50
N TYR A 157 8.79 21.91 12.65
CA TYR A 157 9.26 20.52 12.66
C TYR A 157 10.41 20.26 11.67
N GLY A 158 10.51 21.02 10.58
CA GLY A 158 11.59 20.86 9.58
C GLY A 158 12.98 21.07 10.15
N LYS A 159 13.13 21.93 11.17
CA LYS A 159 14.38 22.07 11.94
C LYS A 159 14.72 20.83 12.77
N TYR A 160 13.74 20.05 13.20
CA TYR A 160 13.94 18.82 13.97
C TYR A 160 14.44 17.68 13.09
N TYR A 161 13.88 17.54 11.86
CA TYR A 161 14.26 16.49 10.92
C TYR A 161 15.60 16.74 10.21
N SER A 162 15.99 18.00 9.99
CA SER A 162 17.33 18.33 9.45
C SER A 162 18.47 17.99 10.40
N GLN A 163 18.20 17.90 11.70
CA GLN A 163 19.18 17.58 12.72
C GLN A 163 19.44 16.07 12.86
N TYR A 164 18.54 15.23 12.34
CA TYR A 164 18.64 13.76 12.38
C TYR A 164 19.02 13.12 11.05
N GLY A 165 19.53 13.88 10.09
CA GLY A 165 20.23 13.35 8.90
C GLY A 165 19.37 12.68 7.83
N TYR A 166 18.05 12.74 7.91
CA TYR A 166 17.19 12.27 6.83
C TYR A 166 16.99 13.37 5.80
N GLY A 167 17.98 13.51 4.90
CA GLY A 167 17.85 14.36 3.72
C GLY A 167 16.83 13.77 2.76
N TYR A 168 15.61 14.30 2.73
CA TYR A 168 14.69 14.08 1.62
C TYR A 168 15.28 14.75 0.39
N GLY A 169 15.84 13.92 -0.51
CA GLY A 169 16.32 14.34 -1.82
C GLY A 169 15.20 15.07 -2.59
N THR A 170 15.61 16.07 -3.31
CA THR A 170 14.88 16.98 -4.18
C THR A 170 14.08 16.23 -5.26
N TYR A 171 12.96 15.59 -4.93
CA TYR A 171 11.94 15.17 -5.87
C TYR A 171 10.90 16.29 -5.96
N GLY A 172 11.02 17.20 -6.91
CA GLY A 172 10.03 18.25 -7.10
C GLY A 172 10.42 19.46 -7.93
N LYS A 173 11.57 19.46 -8.62
CA LYS A 173 11.98 20.60 -9.45
C LYS A 173 11.90 20.40 -10.97
N GLU A 174 11.56 19.21 -11.47
CA GLU A 174 11.51 18.97 -12.92
C GLU A 174 10.12 19.10 -13.56
N ALA A 175 9.05 19.30 -12.79
CA ALA A 175 7.69 19.45 -13.34
C ALA A 175 7.26 20.90 -13.60
N ALA A 176 8.10 21.90 -13.35
CA ALA A 176 7.73 23.32 -13.49
C ALA A 176 8.44 24.06 -14.65
N ALA A 177 9.21 23.35 -15.49
CA ALA A 177 10.02 23.99 -16.54
C ALA A 177 9.52 23.77 -17.98
N SER A 178 8.30 23.29 -18.21
CA SER A 178 7.79 23.03 -19.56
C SER A 178 6.44 23.70 -19.88
N SER A 179 6.16 24.90 -19.34
CA SER A 179 4.99 25.69 -19.77
C SER A 179 5.33 27.17 -19.90
N ASP A 180 6.29 27.50 -20.78
CA ASP A 180 6.43 28.83 -21.34
C ASP A 180 6.90 28.70 -22.79
N GLY A 181 5.97 28.55 -23.70
CA GLY A 181 6.14 28.55 -25.13
C GLY A 181 5.11 29.50 -25.73
N THR A 182 5.41 30.80 -25.72
CA THR A 182 4.70 31.86 -26.43
C THR A 182 4.67 31.59 -27.93
N PRO A 183 3.55 31.74 -28.64
CA PRO A 183 3.56 31.77 -30.09
C PRO A 183 3.82 33.20 -30.58
N SER A 184 4.90 33.37 -31.31
CA SER A 184 5.13 34.58 -32.10
C SER A 184 4.82 34.35 -33.59
N LYS A 185 3.88 35.17 -34.09
CA LYS A 185 3.55 35.56 -35.48
C LYS A 185 3.22 34.45 -36.48
#